data_9242105710e53aadfc926e1dc20130c8
#
_entry.id   9242105710e53aadfc926e1dc20130c8
#
_cell.length_a   1.000
_cell.length_b   1.000
_cell.length_c   1.000
_cell.angle_alpha   90.00
_cell.angle_beta   90.00
_cell.angle_gamma   90.00
#
_symmetry.space_group_name_H-M   'P 1'
#
loop_
_entity.id
_entity.type
_entity.pdbx_description
1 polymer ?
#
loop_
_entity_poly.entity_id
_entity_poly.type
_entity_poly.pdbx_seq_one_letter_code
_entity_poly.pdbx_strand_id
1 'polypeptide(L)' 'MELIYACEEHMDEAMDEVIDGKETYPVINEITGYKCTYCEKEAKYEVKMA' A
#
# COMPACT_ATOMS: atom_id res chain seq x y z
N MET A 1 5.93 5.64 11.33
CA MET A 1 5.89 4.57 10.33
C MET A 1 4.67 4.73 9.47
N GLU A 2 4.84 4.58 8.20
CA GLU A 2 3.71 4.72 7.29
C GLU A 2 3.27 3.37 6.79
N LEU A 3 1.98 3.18 6.81
CA LEU A 3 1.36 1.94 6.40
C LEU A 3 0.17 2.28 5.53
N ILE A 4 0.14 1.72 4.33
CA ILE A 4 -0.92 2.01 3.38
C ILE A 4 -1.61 0.71 3.02
N TYR A 5 -2.93 0.71 3.09
CA TYR A 5 -3.71 -0.42 2.62
C TYR A 5 -4.17 -0.11 1.21
N ALA A 6 -3.97 -1.03 0.32
CA ALA A 6 -4.29 -0.82 -1.08
C ALA A 6 -4.97 -2.04 -1.66
N CYS A 7 -5.93 -1.80 -2.52
CA CYS A 7 -6.55 -2.89 -3.25
C CYS A 7 -5.67 -3.21 -4.46
N GLU A 8 -6.08 -4.25 -5.17
CA GLU A 8 -5.32 -4.70 -6.32
C GLU A 8 -5.09 -3.59 -7.34
N GLU A 9 -6.06 -2.70 -7.47
CA GLU A 9 -5.95 -1.63 -8.46
C GLU A 9 -5.11 -0.47 -8.00
N HIS A 10 -5.04 -0.24 -6.69
CA HIS A 10 -4.32 0.92 -6.16
C HIS A 10 -2.97 0.58 -5.55
N MET A 11 -2.57 -0.66 -5.65
CA MET A 11 -1.29 -1.07 -5.11
C MET A 11 -0.15 -0.30 -5.76
N ASP A 12 -0.24 -0.06 -7.06
CA ASP A 12 0.79 0.69 -7.77
C ASP A 12 0.92 2.10 -7.23
N GLU A 13 -0.19 2.74 -6.94
CA GLU A 13 -0.15 4.09 -6.39
C GLU A 13 0.47 4.11 -5.01
N ALA A 14 0.16 3.11 -4.20
CA ALA A 14 0.74 3.02 -2.87
C ALA A 14 2.26 2.83 -2.95
N MET A 15 2.70 2.01 -3.89
CA MET A 15 4.13 1.81 -4.08
C MET A 15 4.83 3.08 -4.52
N ASP A 16 4.20 3.82 -5.41
CA ASP A 16 4.77 5.09 -5.86
C ASP A 16 4.94 6.06 -4.70
N GLU A 17 3.98 6.12 -3.81
CA GLU A 17 4.08 7.01 -2.66
C GLU A 17 5.23 6.63 -1.74
N VAL A 18 5.45 5.35 -1.55
CA VAL A 18 6.54 4.90 -0.70
C VAL A 18 7.89 5.17 -1.32
N ILE A 19 7.99 4.97 -2.62
CA ILE A 19 9.25 5.13 -3.34
C ILE A 19 9.56 6.60 -3.59
N ASP A 20 8.55 7.40 -3.83
CA ASP A 20 8.72 8.79 -4.24
C ASP A 20 9.43 9.60 -3.16
N GLY A 21 10.57 10.15 -3.53
CA GLY A 21 11.32 11.00 -2.63
C GLY A 21 12.01 10.30 -1.49
N LYS A 22 11.96 8.98 -1.46
CA LYS A 22 12.59 8.20 -0.41
C LYS A 22 13.56 7.21 -1.03
N GLU A 23 14.61 6.91 -0.30
CA GLU A 23 15.55 5.90 -0.75
C GLU A 23 15.25 4.57 -0.08
N THR A 24 14.00 4.15 -0.19
CA THR A 24 13.56 2.93 0.42
C THR A 24 12.72 2.15 -0.59
N TYR A 25 12.43 0.93 -0.27
CA TYR A 25 11.59 0.11 -1.14
C TYR A 25 10.37 -0.36 -0.35
N PRO A 26 9.27 -0.57 -1.04
CA PRO A 26 8.04 -0.98 -0.35
C PRO A 26 8.09 -2.44 0.05
N VAL A 27 7.54 -2.73 1.21
CA VAL A 27 7.31 -4.10 1.65
C VAL A 27 5.83 -4.37 1.50
N ILE A 28 5.49 -5.39 0.75
CA ILE A 28 4.11 -5.70 0.43
C ILE A 28 3.72 -7.04 1.03
N ASN A 29 2.61 -7.03 1.75
CA ASN A 29 2.07 -8.25 2.32
C ASN A 29 0.62 -8.41 1.89
N GLU A 30 0.19 -9.64 1.72
CA GLU A 30 -1.21 -9.90 1.42
C GLU A 30 -2.02 -9.87 2.71
N ILE A 31 -3.14 -9.17 2.66
CA ILE A 31 -4.00 -9.00 3.82
C ILE A 31 -5.46 -9.17 3.42
N THR A 32 -6.30 -9.32 4.43
CA THR A 32 -7.75 -9.30 4.23
C THR A 32 -8.37 -8.58 5.42
N GLY A 33 -9.61 -8.14 5.26
CA GLY A 33 -10.32 -7.50 6.36
C GLY A 33 -10.04 -6.03 6.53
N TYR A 34 -9.38 -5.41 5.57
CA TYR A 34 -9.08 -3.98 5.62
C TYR A 34 -9.63 -3.29 4.40
N LYS A 35 -9.75 -1.99 4.47
CA LYS A 35 -10.25 -1.20 3.36
C LYS A 35 -9.12 -0.45 2.68
N CYS A 36 -9.23 -0.33 1.36
CA CYS A 36 -8.26 0.42 0.59
C CYS A 36 -8.28 1.88 1.01
N THR A 37 -7.11 2.46 1.17
CA THR A 37 -6.99 3.85 1.56
C THR A 37 -7.50 4.79 0.47
N TYR A 38 -7.44 4.37 -0.76
CA TYR A 38 -7.75 5.23 -1.90
C TYR A 38 -9.20 5.16 -2.36
N CYS A 39 -9.81 4.00 -2.26
CA CYS A 39 -11.15 3.85 -2.83
C CYS A 39 -12.16 3.20 -1.90
N GLU A 40 -11.76 2.86 -0.70
CA GLU A 40 -12.63 2.27 0.32
C GLU A 40 -13.17 0.89 -0.03
N LYS A 41 -12.67 0.28 -1.09
CA LYS A 41 -12.97 -1.11 -1.38
C LYS A 41 -12.09 -1.99 -0.54
N GLU A 42 -12.33 -3.27 -0.58
CA GLU A 42 -11.54 -4.20 0.22
C GLU A 42 -10.08 -4.16 -0.23
N ALA A 43 -9.20 -3.86 0.71
CA ALA A 43 -7.77 -3.87 0.44
C ALA A 43 -7.28 -5.30 0.37
N LYS A 44 -6.37 -5.54 -0.53
CA LYS A 44 -5.78 -6.87 -0.68
C LYS A 44 -4.31 -6.89 -0.29
N TYR A 45 -3.70 -5.73 -0.20
CA TYR A 45 -2.28 -5.65 0.09
C TYR A 45 -2.00 -4.56 1.10
N GLU A 46 -0.96 -4.79 1.86
CA GLU A 46 -0.45 -3.82 2.82
C GLU A 46 0.90 -3.39 2.30
N VAL A 47 1.07 -2.08 2.12
CA VAL A 47 2.31 -1.52 1.62
C VAL A 47 2.92 -0.65 2.71
N LYS A 48 4.15 -0.93 3.06
CA LYS A 48 4.82 -0.14 4.10
C LYS A 48 6.26 0.06 3.72
N MET A 49 6.88 1.03 4.36
CA MET A 49 8.30 1.29 4.15
C MET A 49 9.15 0.27 4.89
N ALA A 50 10.21 -0.14 4.22
CA ALA A 50 11.14 -1.09 4.81
C ALA A 50 11.97 -0.45 5.93
#